data_cdace5dfef39c10dd258fc69d7d76433
#
_entry.id   cdace5dfef39c10dd258fc69d7d76433
#
_cell.length_a   1.000
_cell.length_b   1.000
_cell.length_c   1.000
_cell.angle_alpha   90.00
_cell.angle_beta   90.00
_cell.angle_gamma   90.00
#
_symmetry.space_group_name_H-M   'P 1'
#
loop_
_entity.id
_entity.type
_entity.pdbx_description
1 polymer ?
#
loop_
_entity_poly.entity_id
_entity_poly.type
_entity_poly.pdbx_seq_one_letter_code
_entity_poly.pdbx_strand_id
1 'polypeptide(L)'
;MESGGMDVEITLRADGRQHRIAVDPRTTLLDALRERLGIYGPKKGCDHGQCGACTILLDGRRAISCLALAVAHDGAEIITAEGLAAGGALHPMQRSFIEHDAFQCGYCTPGQIVSAVGMLEEAKAGWPSHVTRDVSAGEMPLTDEEIRERMSGNLCRCGAYANIVPAIREAAEAGRPR
;
A
#
# COMPACT_ATOMS: atom_id res chain seq x y z
N MET A 1 -23.34 25.30 -13.93
CA MET A 1 -23.90 24.05 -14.48
C MET A 1 -23.73 22.99 -13.40
N GLU A 2 -24.76 22.76 -12.60
CA GLU A 2 -24.79 21.67 -11.64
C GLU A 2 -24.88 20.37 -12.44
N SER A 3 -23.80 19.58 -12.43
CA SER A 3 -23.81 18.22 -12.95
C SER A 3 -24.62 17.37 -11.95
N GLY A 4 -25.91 17.22 -12.20
CA GLY A 4 -26.76 16.27 -11.46
C GLY A 4 -26.34 14.83 -11.74
N GLY A 5 -25.15 14.45 -11.32
CA GLY A 5 -24.71 13.06 -11.22
C GLY A 5 -25.46 12.44 -10.05
N MET A 6 -26.06 11.26 -10.26
CA MET A 6 -26.66 10.49 -9.16
C MET A 6 -25.52 9.97 -8.29
N ASP A 7 -25.21 10.66 -7.17
CA ASP A 7 -24.29 10.16 -6.18
C ASP A 7 -24.81 8.83 -5.61
N VAL A 8 -23.91 7.87 -5.44
CA VAL A 8 -24.17 6.56 -4.84
C VAL A 8 -23.63 6.57 -3.42
N GLU A 9 -24.46 6.18 -2.46
CA GLU A 9 -24.01 5.97 -1.08
C GLU A 9 -23.26 4.65 -0.97
N ILE A 10 -22.05 4.74 -0.43
CA ILE A 10 -21.20 3.57 -0.14
C ILE A 10 -20.67 3.64 1.29
N THR A 11 -20.28 2.49 1.80
CA THR A 11 -19.62 2.35 3.09
C THR A 11 -18.21 1.81 2.88
N LEU A 12 -17.19 2.49 3.38
CA LEU A 12 -15.80 2.03 3.38
C LEU A 12 -15.32 1.87 4.81
N ARG A 13 -14.56 0.81 5.08
CA ARG A 13 -13.86 0.63 6.36
C ARG A 13 -12.39 0.98 6.16
N ALA A 14 -12.03 2.22 6.49
CA ALA A 14 -10.67 2.71 6.32
C ALA A 14 -9.97 2.86 7.68
N ASP A 15 -8.82 2.21 7.83
CA ASP A 15 -7.97 2.24 9.03
C ASP A 15 -8.76 1.94 10.33
N GLY A 16 -9.60 0.89 10.28
CA GLY A 16 -10.42 0.43 11.39
C GLY A 16 -11.66 1.29 11.67
N ARG A 17 -11.95 2.32 10.86
CA ARG A 17 -13.13 3.18 11.00
C ARG A 17 -14.09 2.98 9.83
N GLN A 18 -15.38 2.95 10.15
CA GLN A 18 -16.42 2.90 9.13
C GLN A 18 -16.82 4.31 8.70
N HIS A 19 -16.86 4.52 7.39
CA HIS A 19 -17.24 5.79 6.76
C HIS A 19 -18.36 5.55 5.77
N ARG A 20 -19.46 6.31 5.90
CA ARG A 20 -20.54 6.34 4.93
C ARG A 20 -20.44 7.64 4.13
N ILE A 21 -20.29 7.53 2.82
CA ILE A 21 -20.08 8.67 1.93
C ILE A 21 -20.92 8.54 0.67
N ALA A 22 -21.33 9.68 0.12
CA ALA A 22 -21.94 9.76 -1.20
C ALA A 22 -20.86 10.15 -2.23
N VAL A 23 -20.76 9.41 -3.31
CA VAL A 23 -19.75 9.62 -4.35
C VAL A 23 -20.35 9.49 -5.76
N ASP A 24 -19.82 10.27 -6.70
CA ASP A 24 -20.05 10.00 -8.12
C ASP A 24 -19.52 8.61 -8.48
N PRO A 25 -20.23 7.77 -9.26
CA PRO A 25 -19.79 6.41 -9.62
C PRO A 25 -18.39 6.33 -10.27
N ARG A 26 -17.89 7.44 -10.81
CA ARG A 26 -16.55 7.54 -11.40
C ARG A 26 -15.45 7.85 -10.39
N THR A 27 -15.79 8.11 -9.13
CA THR A 27 -14.82 8.46 -8.08
C THR A 27 -13.90 7.28 -7.81
N THR A 28 -12.58 7.51 -7.88
CA THR A 28 -11.58 6.52 -7.51
C THR A 28 -11.52 6.33 -5.99
N LEU A 29 -11.04 5.17 -5.53
CA LEU A 29 -10.75 4.98 -4.10
C LEU A 29 -9.75 6.03 -3.59
N LEU A 30 -8.75 6.38 -4.40
CA LEU A 30 -7.77 7.40 -4.04
C LEU A 30 -8.45 8.74 -3.76
N ASP A 31 -9.35 9.18 -4.63
CA ASP A 31 -10.07 10.44 -4.45
C ASP A 31 -11.06 10.38 -3.29
N ALA A 32 -11.76 9.25 -3.13
CA ALA A 32 -12.63 9.04 -1.98
C ALA A 32 -11.87 9.15 -0.65
N LEU A 33 -10.72 8.49 -0.53
CA LEU A 33 -9.86 8.54 0.67
C LEU A 33 -9.37 9.96 0.94
N ARG A 34 -8.84 10.64 -0.08
CA ARG A 34 -8.21 11.95 0.09
C ARG A 34 -9.20 13.09 0.24
N GLU A 35 -10.18 13.18 -0.68
CA GLU A 35 -11.04 14.35 -0.83
C GLU A 35 -12.34 14.25 0.01
N ARG A 36 -12.77 13.02 0.36
CA ARG A 36 -13.99 12.81 1.15
C ARG A 36 -13.69 12.42 2.60
N LEU A 37 -12.64 11.64 2.82
CA LEU A 37 -12.30 11.13 4.17
C LEU A 37 -11.12 11.86 4.83
N GLY A 38 -10.37 12.67 4.10
CA GLY A 38 -9.19 13.37 4.64
C GLY A 38 -8.02 12.43 4.96
N ILE A 39 -7.99 11.23 4.37
CA ILE A 39 -6.91 10.27 4.54
C ILE A 39 -5.86 10.54 3.46
N TYR A 40 -4.75 11.17 3.83
CA TYR A 40 -3.77 11.70 2.90
C TYR A 40 -2.52 10.82 2.73
N GLY A 41 -2.41 9.69 3.43
CA GLY A 41 -1.32 8.73 3.28
C GLY A 41 -1.15 8.25 1.84
N PRO A 42 -2.18 7.69 1.19
CA PRO A 42 -2.11 7.37 -0.23
C PRO A 42 -1.92 8.64 -1.07
N LYS A 43 -0.88 8.69 -1.94
CA LYS A 43 -0.51 9.89 -2.69
C LYS A 43 -0.93 9.79 -4.16
N LYS A 44 -1.44 10.90 -4.71
CA LYS A 44 -1.73 11.04 -6.13
C LYS A 44 -0.45 11.46 -6.88
N GLY A 45 0.36 10.49 -7.31
CA GLY A 45 1.57 10.74 -8.08
C GLY A 45 1.29 10.79 -9.59
N CYS A 46 0.94 9.66 -10.19
CA CYS A 46 0.70 9.57 -11.63
C CYS A 46 -0.79 9.55 -12.03
N ASP A 47 -1.67 9.11 -11.14
CA ASP A 47 -3.11 8.96 -11.36
C ASP A 47 -3.51 8.01 -12.52
N HIS A 48 -2.61 7.10 -12.89
CA HIS A 48 -2.82 6.10 -13.95
C HIS A 48 -2.09 4.78 -13.70
N GLY A 49 -1.88 4.41 -12.44
CA GLY A 49 -1.44 3.08 -12.04
C GLY A 49 0.05 2.78 -12.17
N GLN A 50 0.93 3.75 -12.50
CA GLN A 50 2.33 3.47 -12.83
C GLN A 50 3.29 3.65 -11.65
N CYS A 51 3.02 4.55 -10.70
CA CYS A 51 4.04 4.94 -9.72
C CYS A 51 3.93 4.26 -8.36
N GLY A 52 2.81 3.62 -8.04
CA GLY A 52 2.60 2.94 -6.75
C GLY A 52 2.46 3.84 -5.52
N ALA A 53 2.54 5.18 -5.65
CA ALA A 53 2.44 6.09 -4.50
C ALA A 53 1.07 6.06 -3.81
N CYS A 54 0.04 5.55 -4.48
CA CYS A 54 -1.32 5.38 -3.99
C CYS A 54 -1.63 3.95 -3.50
N THR A 55 -0.61 3.10 -3.30
CA THR A 55 -0.82 1.72 -2.83
C THR A 55 -1.50 1.70 -1.45
N ILE A 56 -2.53 0.89 -1.35
CA ILE A 56 -3.26 0.55 -0.12
C ILE A 56 -3.32 -0.98 0.03
N LEU A 57 -3.68 -1.49 1.20
CA LEU A 57 -4.21 -2.85 1.31
C LEU A 57 -5.72 -2.77 1.21
N LEU A 58 -6.27 -3.45 0.24
CA LEU A 58 -7.70 -3.60 -0.01
C LEU A 58 -8.07 -5.06 0.27
N ASP A 59 -8.86 -5.29 1.30
CA ASP A 59 -9.18 -6.63 1.80
C ASP A 59 -7.91 -7.50 1.99
N GLY A 60 -6.87 -6.88 2.58
CA GLY A 60 -5.59 -7.52 2.87
C GLY A 60 -4.62 -7.65 1.68
N ARG A 61 -4.98 -7.22 0.48
CA ARG A 61 -4.15 -7.34 -0.74
C ARG A 61 -3.71 -5.97 -1.25
N ARG A 62 -2.50 -5.89 -1.82
CA ARG A 62 -2.03 -4.66 -2.46
C ARG A 62 -2.94 -4.24 -3.61
N ALA A 63 -3.38 -3.00 -3.59
CA ALA A 63 -4.16 -2.39 -4.66
C ALA A 63 -3.69 -0.98 -4.97
N ILE A 64 -3.80 -0.60 -6.25
CA ILE A 64 -3.51 0.75 -6.74
C ILE A 64 -4.80 1.57 -6.71
N SER A 65 -4.99 2.38 -5.67
CA SER A 65 -6.26 3.06 -5.39
C SER A 65 -6.69 4.08 -6.45
N CYS A 66 -5.77 4.60 -7.27
CA CYS A 66 -6.13 5.49 -8.39
C CYS A 66 -6.80 4.77 -9.57
N LEU A 67 -6.74 3.43 -9.63
CA LEU A 67 -7.41 2.63 -10.67
C LEU A 67 -8.63 1.85 -10.16
N ALA A 68 -8.92 1.91 -8.86
CA ALA A 68 -10.05 1.26 -8.24
C ALA A 68 -11.21 2.25 -8.09
N LEU A 69 -12.41 1.92 -8.57
CA LEU A 69 -13.59 2.76 -8.38
C LEU A 69 -14.17 2.54 -6.97
N ALA A 70 -14.46 3.63 -6.27
CA ALA A 70 -14.97 3.56 -4.90
C ALA A 70 -16.28 2.75 -4.79
N VAL A 71 -17.18 2.90 -5.74
CA VAL A 71 -18.47 2.19 -5.78
C VAL A 71 -18.32 0.67 -5.97
N ALA A 72 -17.23 0.21 -6.59
CA ALA A 72 -16.96 -1.21 -6.76
C ALA A 72 -16.47 -1.90 -5.48
N HIS A 73 -16.16 -1.12 -4.45
CA HIS A 73 -15.58 -1.57 -3.19
C HIS A 73 -16.43 -1.18 -1.97
N ASP A 74 -17.76 -1.10 -2.15
CA ASP A 74 -18.69 -0.91 -1.04
C ASP A 74 -18.52 -2.03 0.00
N GLY A 75 -18.38 -1.66 1.27
CA GLY A 75 -18.14 -2.58 2.38
C GLY A 75 -16.69 -3.07 2.53
N ALA A 76 -15.77 -2.74 1.61
CA ALA A 76 -14.39 -3.20 1.65
C ALA A 76 -13.59 -2.64 2.83
N GLU A 77 -12.60 -3.42 3.27
CA GLU A 77 -11.61 -3.00 4.26
C GLU A 77 -10.38 -2.40 3.58
N ILE A 78 -10.00 -1.21 4.02
CA ILE A 78 -8.88 -0.46 3.48
C ILE A 78 -7.89 -0.17 4.61
N ILE A 79 -6.63 -0.53 4.40
CA ILE A 79 -5.54 -0.17 5.32
C ILE A 79 -4.56 0.72 4.55
N THR A 80 -4.31 1.89 5.12
CA THR A 80 -3.30 2.84 4.64
C THR A 80 -2.06 2.80 5.53
N ALA A 81 -1.05 3.61 5.24
CA ALA A 81 0.15 3.66 6.07
C ALA A 81 -0.16 4.13 7.50
N GLU A 82 -1.16 4.99 7.67
CA GLU A 82 -1.64 5.45 8.98
C GLU A 82 -2.29 4.31 9.77
N GLY A 83 -3.06 3.47 9.09
CA GLY A 83 -3.76 2.33 9.70
C GLY A 83 -2.85 1.19 10.14
N LEU A 84 -1.61 1.14 9.66
CA LEU A 84 -0.63 0.16 10.12
C LEU A 84 -0.16 0.41 11.57
N ALA A 85 -0.24 1.65 12.05
CA ALA A 85 0.15 2.01 13.41
C ALA A 85 -0.99 1.71 14.39
N ALA A 86 -0.89 0.58 15.10
CA ALA A 86 -1.90 0.18 16.07
C ALA A 86 -1.58 0.70 17.47
N GLY A 87 -2.59 1.26 18.16
CA GLY A 87 -2.44 1.67 19.56
C GLY A 87 -1.37 2.73 19.84
N GLY A 88 -1.02 3.55 18.84
CA GLY A 88 0.00 4.57 18.94
C GLY A 88 1.44 4.07 18.76
N ALA A 89 1.64 2.78 18.53
CA ALA A 89 2.95 2.20 18.21
C ALA A 89 3.14 2.10 16.69
N LEU A 90 4.33 2.46 16.21
CA LEU A 90 4.68 2.29 14.81
C LEU A 90 4.75 0.81 14.44
N HIS A 91 4.24 0.48 13.27
CA HIS A 91 4.44 -0.84 12.68
C HIS A 91 5.95 -1.11 12.48
N PRO A 92 6.45 -2.37 12.62
CA PRO A 92 7.85 -2.70 12.41
C PRO A 92 8.43 -2.16 11.08
N MET A 93 7.67 -2.24 10.00
CA MET A 93 8.06 -1.68 8.70
C MET A 93 8.25 -0.16 8.76
N GLN A 94 7.36 0.58 9.44
CA GLN A 94 7.50 2.04 9.60
C GLN A 94 8.76 2.40 10.39
N ARG A 95 9.02 1.65 11.46
CA ARG A 95 10.21 1.84 12.29
C ARG A 95 11.48 1.59 11.49
N SER A 96 11.56 0.48 10.79
CA SER A 96 12.72 0.14 9.96
C SER A 96 12.98 1.18 8.86
N PHE A 97 11.90 1.73 8.25
CA PHE A 97 12.06 2.83 7.28
C PHE A 97 12.68 4.09 7.89
N ILE A 98 12.38 4.38 9.16
CA ILE A 98 12.99 5.51 9.90
C ILE A 98 14.46 5.20 10.23
N GLU A 99 14.73 4.02 10.76
CA GLU A 99 16.06 3.59 11.19
C GLU A 99 17.07 3.50 10.04
N HIS A 100 16.61 3.20 8.83
CA HIS A 100 17.41 3.10 7.61
C HIS A 100 17.43 4.38 6.76
N ASP A 101 16.80 5.47 7.19
CA ASP A 101 16.59 6.64 6.32
C ASP A 101 16.04 6.26 4.92
N ALA A 102 15.08 5.33 4.88
CA ALA A 102 14.54 4.74 3.66
C ALA A 102 13.60 5.69 2.89
N PHE A 103 13.78 6.99 3.03
CA PHE A 103 13.04 8.05 2.34
C PHE A 103 13.89 9.32 2.24
N GLN A 104 13.51 10.22 1.32
CA GLN A 104 14.05 11.58 1.22
C GLN A 104 12.90 12.58 1.30
N CYS A 105 12.22 12.88 0.17
CA CYS A 105 11.09 13.82 0.19
C CYS A 105 9.84 13.26 0.91
N GLY A 106 9.75 11.96 1.16
CA GLY A 106 8.64 11.31 1.85
C GLY A 106 7.38 11.07 1.01
N TYR A 107 7.31 11.56 -0.23
CA TYR A 107 6.08 11.49 -1.03
C TYR A 107 5.65 10.05 -1.36
N CYS A 108 6.58 9.19 -1.79
CA CYS A 108 6.28 7.79 -2.10
C CYS A 108 6.26 6.89 -0.85
N THR A 109 6.71 7.36 0.30
CA THR A 109 6.97 6.55 1.49
C THR A 109 5.74 5.80 2.01
N PRO A 110 4.54 6.41 2.13
CA PRO A 110 3.35 5.67 2.55
C PRO A 110 3.03 4.49 1.63
N GLY A 111 3.08 4.70 0.31
CA GLY A 111 2.87 3.64 -0.68
C GLY A 111 3.95 2.56 -0.63
N GLN A 112 5.22 2.92 -0.40
CA GLN A 112 6.33 1.97 -0.24
C GLN A 112 6.12 1.08 1.00
N ILE A 113 5.77 1.66 2.14
CA ILE A 113 5.53 0.93 3.40
C ILE A 113 4.37 -0.05 3.25
N VAL A 114 3.22 0.42 2.75
CA VAL A 114 2.04 -0.44 2.57
C VAL A 114 2.32 -1.56 1.56
N SER A 115 3.00 -1.23 0.46
CA SER A 115 3.40 -2.23 -0.54
C SER A 115 4.36 -3.26 0.04
N ALA A 116 5.33 -2.84 0.87
CA ALA A 116 6.25 -3.74 1.53
C ALA A 116 5.54 -4.70 2.49
N VAL A 117 4.58 -4.20 3.28
CA VAL A 117 3.77 -5.07 4.16
C VAL A 117 2.99 -6.11 3.34
N GLY A 118 2.30 -5.67 2.29
CA GLY A 118 1.52 -6.59 1.45
C GLY A 118 2.39 -7.61 0.72
N MET A 119 3.56 -7.22 0.20
CA MET A 119 4.45 -8.15 -0.50
C MET A 119 5.07 -9.20 0.44
N LEU A 120 5.27 -8.87 1.74
CA LEU A 120 5.72 -9.86 2.71
C LEU A 120 4.68 -10.97 2.92
N GLU A 121 3.41 -10.60 2.98
CA GLU A 121 2.32 -11.57 3.07
C GLU A 121 2.21 -12.43 1.79
N GLU A 122 2.40 -11.84 0.62
CA GLU A 122 2.45 -12.57 -0.66
C GLU A 122 3.61 -13.58 -0.69
N ALA A 123 4.79 -13.20 -0.22
CA ALA A 123 5.96 -14.08 -0.14
C ALA A 123 5.72 -15.24 0.84
N LYS A 124 5.15 -14.97 2.02
CA LYS A 124 4.75 -15.99 3.00
C LYS A 124 3.70 -16.95 2.44
N ALA A 125 2.77 -16.45 1.63
CA ALA A 125 1.76 -17.26 0.96
C ALA A 125 2.31 -18.08 -0.23
N GLY A 126 3.62 -18.02 -0.48
CA GLY A 126 4.27 -18.76 -1.56
C GLY A 126 4.03 -18.20 -2.96
N TRP A 127 3.62 -16.93 -3.08
CA TRP A 127 3.41 -16.33 -4.40
C TRP A 127 4.75 -16.07 -5.09
N PRO A 128 4.97 -16.59 -6.31
CA PRO A 128 6.22 -16.37 -7.01
C PRO A 128 6.33 -14.95 -7.57
N SER A 129 7.54 -14.52 -7.86
CA SER A 129 7.88 -13.33 -8.64
C SER A 129 8.59 -13.70 -9.94
N HIS A 130 8.95 -12.74 -10.77
CA HIS A 130 9.71 -12.99 -12.01
C HIS A 130 11.13 -13.52 -11.76
N VAL A 131 11.68 -13.31 -10.58
CA VAL A 131 13.04 -13.78 -10.21
C VAL A 131 13.02 -15.04 -9.35
N THR A 132 11.85 -15.55 -9.01
CA THR A 132 11.71 -16.81 -8.26
C THR A 132 12.23 -17.98 -9.06
N ARG A 133 13.28 -18.65 -8.56
CA ARG A 133 13.94 -19.75 -9.28
C ARG A 133 13.19 -21.06 -9.23
N ASP A 134 12.58 -21.36 -8.08
CA ASP A 134 11.80 -22.57 -7.86
C ASP A 134 10.40 -22.21 -7.39
N VAL A 135 9.45 -22.25 -8.31
CA VAL A 135 8.02 -21.93 -8.04
C VAL A 135 7.30 -23.06 -7.30
N SER A 136 7.94 -24.24 -7.16
CA SER A 136 7.40 -25.35 -6.38
C SER A 136 7.77 -25.29 -4.90
N ALA A 137 8.69 -24.41 -4.51
CA ALA A 137 9.03 -24.16 -3.12
C ALA A 137 7.82 -23.55 -2.39
N GLY A 138 7.43 -24.12 -1.26
CA GLY A 138 6.24 -23.67 -0.52
C GLY A 138 6.39 -22.26 0.07
N GLU A 139 7.60 -21.89 0.50
CA GLU A 139 7.92 -20.55 1.02
C GLU A 139 8.96 -19.90 0.10
N MET A 140 8.70 -18.65 -0.27
CA MET A 140 9.59 -17.90 -1.15
C MET A 140 10.74 -17.26 -0.35
N PRO A 141 12.01 -17.54 -0.70
CA PRO A 141 13.14 -16.89 -0.04
C PRO A 141 13.12 -15.38 -0.32
N LEU A 142 13.17 -14.57 0.73
CA LEU A 142 13.17 -13.12 0.60
C LEU A 142 14.58 -12.58 0.45
N THR A 143 15.16 -12.77 -0.74
CA THR A 143 16.44 -12.17 -1.11
C THR A 143 16.29 -10.70 -1.51
N ASP A 144 17.38 -9.94 -1.56
CA ASP A 144 17.37 -8.56 -2.05
C ASP A 144 16.83 -8.46 -3.49
N GLU A 145 17.07 -9.47 -4.32
CA GLU A 145 16.57 -9.56 -5.69
C GLU A 145 15.04 -9.71 -5.69
N GLU A 146 14.50 -10.62 -4.86
CA GLU A 146 13.05 -10.78 -4.67
C GLU A 146 12.39 -9.50 -4.15
N ILE A 147 13.02 -8.82 -3.16
CA ILE A 147 12.49 -7.56 -2.64
C ILE A 147 12.45 -6.50 -3.75
N ARG A 148 13.51 -6.32 -4.52
CA ARG A 148 13.55 -5.35 -5.62
C ARG A 148 12.48 -5.63 -6.65
N GLU A 149 12.32 -6.89 -7.06
CA GLU A 149 11.31 -7.27 -8.05
C GLU A 149 9.90 -7.01 -7.53
N ARG A 150 9.57 -7.48 -6.34
CA ARG A 150 8.24 -7.31 -5.74
C ARG A 150 7.88 -5.86 -5.46
N MET A 151 8.88 -5.00 -5.28
CA MET A 151 8.71 -3.56 -5.04
C MET A 151 8.87 -2.70 -6.29
N SER A 152 9.11 -3.30 -7.47
CA SER A 152 9.37 -2.58 -8.72
C SER A 152 8.24 -1.66 -9.16
N GLY A 153 6.99 -1.95 -8.76
CA GLY A 153 5.82 -1.11 -9.02
C GLY A 153 5.73 0.15 -8.16
N ASN A 154 6.62 0.34 -7.18
CA ASN A 154 6.61 1.50 -6.29
C ASN A 154 7.82 2.41 -6.58
N LEU A 155 7.60 3.47 -7.37
CA LEU A 155 8.66 4.35 -7.83
C LEU A 155 9.06 5.40 -6.78
N CYS A 156 10.37 5.60 -6.64
CA CYS A 156 10.95 6.67 -5.83
C CYS A 156 11.80 7.60 -6.70
N ARG A 157 11.33 8.83 -6.95
CA ARG A 157 12.06 9.79 -7.79
C ARG A 157 13.37 10.26 -7.16
N CYS A 158 13.48 10.22 -5.84
CA CYS A 158 14.70 10.55 -5.10
C CYS A 158 15.73 9.42 -5.10
N GLY A 159 15.34 8.20 -5.52
CA GLY A 159 16.26 7.06 -5.59
C GLY A 159 16.61 6.44 -4.24
N ALA A 160 15.73 6.52 -3.23
CA ALA A 160 15.98 5.97 -1.90
C ALA A 160 16.02 4.42 -1.85
N TYR A 161 16.04 3.75 -2.99
CA TYR A 161 16.02 2.27 -3.07
C TYR A 161 17.16 1.58 -2.33
N ALA A 162 18.35 2.23 -2.29
CA ALA A 162 19.52 1.72 -1.57
C ALA A 162 19.23 1.48 -0.08
N ASN A 163 18.32 2.26 0.51
CA ASN A 163 17.93 2.17 1.91
C ASN A 163 16.59 1.45 2.09
N ILE A 164 15.67 1.52 1.10
CA ILE A 164 14.36 0.85 1.15
C ILE A 164 14.53 -0.68 1.21
N VAL A 165 15.42 -1.27 0.39
CA VAL A 165 15.62 -2.73 0.35
C VAL A 165 16.16 -3.27 1.69
N PRO A 166 17.22 -2.70 2.31
CA PRO A 166 17.64 -3.10 3.64
C PRO A 166 16.57 -2.94 4.72
N ALA A 167 15.81 -1.83 4.70
CA ALA A 167 14.73 -1.60 5.64
C ALA A 167 13.66 -2.70 5.57
N ILE A 168 13.26 -3.10 4.37
CA ILE A 168 12.27 -4.17 4.18
C ILE A 168 12.82 -5.51 4.69
N ARG A 169 14.09 -5.82 4.39
CA ARG A 169 14.73 -7.06 4.85
C ARG A 169 14.75 -7.15 6.37
N GLU A 170 15.19 -6.10 7.06
CA GLU A 170 15.23 -6.06 8.52
C GLU A 170 13.83 -6.20 9.13
N ALA A 171 12.83 -5.48 8.62
CA ALA A 171 11.47 -5.60 9.09
C ALA A 171 10.91 -7.02 8.91
N ALA A 172 11.27 -7.70 7.83
CA ALA A 172 10.88 -9.10 7.58
C ALA A 172 11.52 -10.07 8.57
N GLU A 173 12.78 -9.86 8.93
CA GLU A 173 13.49 -10.66 9.93
C GLU A 173 12.92 -10.47 11.35
N ALA A 174 12.58 -9.23 11.71
CA ALA A 174 11.97 -8.89 13.00
C ALA A 174 10.57 -9.51 13.19
N GLY A 175 9.84 -9.77 12.10
CA GLY A 175 8.50 -10.40 12.11
C GLY A 175 8.52 -11.92 12.12
N ARG A 176 9.68 -12.59 12.06
CA ARG A 176 9.79 -14.05 12.17
C ARG A 176 9.70 -14.47 13.64
N PRO A 177 8.82 -15.42 14.00
CA PRO A 177 8.86 -16.00 15.34
C PRO A 177 10.21 -16.66 15.58
N ARG A 178 10.84 -16.39 16.74
CA ARG A 178 12.06 -17.03 17.19
C ARG A 178 11.79 -18.47 17.61
#